data_9d7e866b604e038fea3dde68973d2065
#
_entry.id   9d7e866b604e038fea3dde68973d2065
#
_cell.length_a   1.000
_cell.length_b   1.000
_cell.length_c   1.000
_cell.angle_alpha   90.00
_cell.angle_beta   90.00
_cell.angle_gamma   90.00
#
_symmetry.space_group_name_H-M   'P 1'
#
loop_
_entity.id
_entity.type
_entity.pdbx_description
1 polymer ?
#
loop_
_entity_poly.entity_id
_entity_poly.type
_entity_poly.pdbx_seq_one_letter_code
_entity_poly.pdbx_strand_id
1 'polypeptide(L)'
;MKNQDNWDSYMAMYEKGPGSIVLDMDLIKTAPIKDLPVIVITGVEFINSTKDGLPQKDEFANLHKISDDITNAISELTTMMPAGSFTYQSQRLDYTYVNDSTGIRDKLTKLYQSKYSNYKFYINIKEDAGWDAYLNFLYPNEDTQEFMKNQKILSQLQANGDNLTKPRKIDYWLYFGSTNDRDGFKKIILDKGYKVESEDTLNDKSAKPFKLHISRIDTINIQSITRTTLDLKHQAKQMNGDYDGWETAVIK
;
A
#
# COMPACT_ATOMS: atom_id res chain seq x y z
N MET A 1 -6.45 15.30 -18.87
CA MET A 1 -7.03 15.20 -17.51
C MET A 1 -5.86 15.00 -16.56
N LYS A 2 -5.63 15.87 -15.56
CA LYS A 2 -4.68 15.58 -14.49
C LYS A 2 -5.24 14.39 -13.74
N ASN A 3 -4.59 13.22 -13.83
CA ASN A 3 -4.85 12.15 -12.88
C ASN A 3 -4.60 12.75 -11.50
N GLN A 4 -5.57 12.64 -10.62
CA GLN A 4 -5.41 13.03 -9.24
C GLN A 4 -4.51 11.94 -8.65
N ASP A 5 -3.26 12.29 -8.32
CA ASP A 5 -2.29 11.35 -7.76
C ASP A 5 -2.91 10.63 -6.56
N ASN A 6 -2.83 9.31 -6.55
CA ASN A 6 -3.42 8.46 -5.51
C ASN A 6 -2.34 8.03 -4.51
N TRP A 7 -1.83 9.01 -3.76
CA TRP A 7 -0.86 8.74 -2.71
C TRP A 7 -1.47 7.99 -1.54
N ASP A 8 -0.83 6.91 -1.14
CA ASP A 8 -1.20 6.09 -0.01
C ASP A 8 0.04 5.67 0.78
N SER A 9 -0.16 5.12 1.98
CA SER A 9 0.94 4.72 2.84
C SER A 9 0.65 3.42 3.57
N TYR A 10 1.71 2.67 3.86
CA TYR A 10 1.64 1.49 4.69
C TYR A 10 2.90 1.29 5.52
N MET A 11 2.75 0.50 6.58
CA MET A 11 3.86 0.05 7.42
C MET A 11 4.14 -1.42 7.14
N ALA A 12 5.42 -1.78 7.07
CA ALA A 12 5.87 -3.16 6.97
C ALA A 12 6.97 -3.46 7.99
N MET A 13 7.04 -4.70 8.44
CA MET A 13 8.13 -5.15 9.32
C MET A 13 9.30 -5.64 8.47
N TYR A 14 10.48 -5.11 8.76
CA TYR A 14 11.76 -5.49 8.18
C TYR A 14 12.64 -6.11 9.26
N GLU A 15 13.82 -6.59 8.88
CA GLU A 15 14.74 -7.32 9.78
C GLU A 15 15.05 -6.55 11.08
N LYS A 16 15.19 -5.22 11.02
CA LYS A 16 15.57 -4.39 12.18
C LYS A 16 14.44 -3.50 12.70
N GLY A 17 13.18 -3.80 12.38
CA GLY A 17 12.03 -3.06 12.87
C GLY A 17 11.08 -2.56 11.78
N PRO A 18 10.11 -1.70 12.12
CA PRO A 18 9.12 -1.22 11.17
C PRO A 18 9.72 -0.22 10.17
N GLY A 19 9.23 -0.28 8.94
CA GLY A 19 9.48 0.73 7.92
C GLY A 19 8.16 1.29 7.40
N SER A 20 8.16 2.55 7.00
CA SER A 20 7.01 3.23 6.40
C SER A 20 7.28 3.50 4.93
N ILE A 21 6.33 3.12 4.09
CA ILE A 21 6.34 3.44 2.66
C ILE A 21 5.19 4.39 2.36
N VAL A 22 5.47 5.44 1.60
CA VAL A 22 4.47 6.32 0.99
C VAL A 22 4.70 6.26 -0.52
N LEU A 23 3.65 6.05 -1.30
CA LEU A 23 3.80 5.87 -2.74
C LEU A 23 2.57 6.33 -3.52
N ASP A 24 2.74 6.65 -4.81
CA ASP A 24 1.62 6.82 -5.72
C ASP A 24 1.14 5.44 -6.21
N MET A 25 -0.04 5.03 -5.73
CA MET A 25 -0.65 3.74 -6.07
C MET A 25 -1.10 3.66 -7.54
N ASP A 26 -1.33 4.79 -8.19
CA ASP A 26 -1.84 4.80 -9.57
C ASP A 26 -0.74 4.56 -10.62
N LEU A 27 0.51 4.70 -10.26
CA LEU A 27 1.63 4.39 -11.15
C LEU A 27 1.66 2.92 -11.59
N ILE A 28 1.08 2.00 -10.81
CA ILE A 28 0.95 0.58 -11.20
C ILE A 28 0.21 0.38 -12.54
N LYS A 29 -0.65 1.33 -12.91
CA LYS A 29 -1.45 1.27 -14.14
C LYS A 29 -0.62 1.59 -15.40
N THR A 30 0.52 2.25 -15.22
CA THR A 30 1.35 2.76 -16.33
C THR A 30 2.81 2.32 -16.27
N ALA A 31 3.28 1.88 -15.09
CA ALA A 31 4.64 1.38 -14.92
C ALA A 31 4.85 0.03 -15.65
N PRO A 32 6.02 -0.22 -16.25
CA PRO A 32 7.15 0.70 -16.39
C PRO A 32 6.91 1.78 -17.48
N ILE A 33 7.31 3.03 -17.18
CA ILE A 33 7.23 4.13 -18.14
C ILE A 33 8.55 4.18 -18.94
N LYS A 34 8.49 3.85 -20.23
CA LYS A 34 9.66 3.67 -21.10
C LYS A 34 10.59 4.89 -21.14
N ASP A 35 10.02 6.10 -21.08
CA ASP A 35 10.78 7.35 -21.16
C ASP A 35 11.44 7.78 -19.83
N LEU A 36 11.27 6.99 -18.76
CA LEU A 36 11.81 7.24 -17.44
C LEU A 36 12.61 6.01 -16.94
N PRO A 37 13.73 5.66 -17.59
CA PRO A 37 14.46 4.41 -17.34
C PRO A 37 15.42 4.47 -16.14
N VAL A 38 15.63 5.63 -15.54
CA VAL A 38 16.62 5.82 -14.47
C VAL A 38 15.92 6.15 -13.16
N ILE A 39 16.31 5.47 -12.08
CA ILE A 39 15.84 5.77 -10.72
C ILE A 39 16.87 6.62 -9.97
N VAL A 40 16.41 7.69 -9.36
CA VAL A 40 17.13 8.51 -8.37
C VAL A 40 16.56 8.17 -7.00
N ILE A 41 17.36 7.57 -6.13
CA ILE A 41 17.04 7.28 -4.74
C ILE A 41 17.91 8.21 -3.90
N THR A 42 17.27 9.15 -3.21
CA THR A 42 18.01 10.16 -2.44
C THR A 42 17.24 10.59 -1.20
N GLY A 43 17.96 11.05 -0.18
CA GLY A 43 17.37 11.48 1.08
C GLY A 43 18.39 11.62 2.18
N VAL A 44 17.92 11.58 3.42
CA VAL A 44 18.72 11.89 4.59
C VAL A 44 18.57 10.84 5.70
N GLU A 45 19.61 10.76 6.53
CA GLU A 45 19.51 10.20 7.87
C GLU A 45 19.09 11.33 8.81
N PHE A 46 17.90 11.20 9.42
CA PHE A 46 17.33 12.23 10.27
C PHE A 46 17.75 12.04 11.74
N ILE A 47 17.74 13.15 12.49
CA ILE A 47 18.34 13.24 13.82
C ILE A 47 17.34 12.78 14.89
N ASN A 48 16.08 13.27 14.82
CA ASN A 48 15.07 13.02 15.83
C ASN A 48 14.23 11.79 15.47
N SER A 49 14.64 10.62 15.96
CA SER A 49 13.95 9.36 15.73
C SER A 49 13.34 8.78 17.01
N THR A 50 12.30 7.95 16.82
CA THR A 50 11.77 7.05 17.85
C THR A 50 12.70 5.86 18.07
N LYS A 51 12.43 5.04 19.10
CA LYS A 51 13.17 3.80 19.34
C LYS A 51 13.12 2.82 18.16
N ASP A 52 12.05 2.90 17.37
CA ASP A 52 11.84 2.05 16.19
C ASP A 52 12.44 2.65 14.90
N GLY A 53 13.20 3.74 15.00
CA GLY A 53 13.85 4.38 13.86
C GLY A 53 12.89 5.16 12.94
N LEU A 54 11.70 5.51 13.41
CA LEU A 54 10.75 6.38 12.72
C LEU A 54 10.92 7.83 13.17
N PRO A 55 10.59 8.84 12.34
CA PRO A 55 10.76 10.25 12.70
C PRO A 55 9.83 10.64 13.85
N GLN A 56 10.32 11.48 14.75
CA GLN A 56 9.49 12.16 15.74
C GLN A 56 8.65 13.25 15.06
N LYS A 57 7.63 13.73 15.77
CA LYS A 57 6.64 14.67 15.22
C LYS A 57 7.24 15.96 14.66
N ASP A 58 8.26 16.48 15.31
CA ASP A 58 8.98 17.70 14.93
C ASP A 58 9.86 17.52 13.69
N GLU A 59 10.28 16.28 13.38
CA GLU A 59 11.10 15.97 12.21
C GLU A 59 10.31 15.94 10.90
N PHE A 60 9.00 15.65 10.95
CA PHE A 60 8.19 15.50 9.74
C PHE A 60 8.20 16.73 8.83
N ALA A 61 8.09 17.93 9.40
CA ALA A 61 8.08 19.18 8.63
C ALA A 61 9.41 19.39 7.87
N ASN A 62 10.53 19.04 8.51
CA ASN A 62 11.86 19.13 7.90
C ASN A 62 11.99 18.10 6.76
N LEU A 63 11.59 16.86 6.99
CA LEU A 63 11.67 15.80 6.01
C LEU A 63 10.80 16.10 4.77
N HIS A 64 9.60 16.63 4.96
CA HIS A 64 8.74 17.06 3.85
C HIS A 64 9.40 18.18 3.04
N LYS A 65 9.95 19.20 3.72
CA LYS A 65 10.67 20.28 3.06
C LYS A 65 11.89 19.80 2.28
N ILE A 66 12.63 18.83 2.82
CA ILE A 66 13.76 18.20 2.10
C ILE A 66 13.25 17.50 0.84
N SER A 67 12.18 16.69 0.93
CA SER A 67 11.57 16.01 -0.22
C SER A 67 11.08 17.00 -1.29
N ASP A 68 10.45 18.11 -0.88
CA ASP A 68 10.00 19.16 -1.81
C ASP A 68 11.19 19.83 -2.53
N ASP A 69 12.24 20.18 -1.80
CA ASP A 69 13.44 20.80 -2.39
C ASP A 69 14.19 19.83 -3.32
N ILE A 70 14.23 18.54 -3.01
CA ILE A 70 14.76 17.48 -3.88
C ILE A 70 13.96 17.41 -5.18
N THR A 71 12.63 17.31 -5.07
CA THR A 71 11.71 17.23 -6.19
C THR A 71 11.88 18.44 -7.12
N ASN A 72 11.92 19.65 -6.55
CA ASN A 72 12.14 20.87 -7.31
C ASN A 72 13.51 20.87 -8.01
N ALA A 73 14.58 20.48 -7.30
CA ALA A 73 15.93 20.46 -7.87
C ALA A 73 16.06 19.47 -9.04
N ILE A 74 15.39 18.33 -9.01
CA ILE A 74 15.38 17.33 -10.10
C ILE A 74 14.53 17.84 -11.26
N SER A 75 13.34 18.40 -10.99
CA SER A 75 12.42 18.87 -12.03
C SER A 75 12.96 20.01 -12.87
N GLU A 76 13.92 20.79 -12.34
CA GLU A 76 14.63 21.84 -13.10
C GLU A 76 15.57 21.27 -14.18
N LEU A 77 15.97 20.00 -14.07
CA LEU A 77 16.96 19.38 -14.95
C LEU A 77 16.36 18.43 -15.99
N THR A 78 15.30 17.73 -15.64
CA THR A 78 14.77 16.66 -16.49
C THR A 78 13.30 16.37 -16.22
N THR A 79 12.67 15.64 -17.16
CA THR A 79 11.35 15.05 -16.92
C THR A 79 11.46 13.98 -15.85
N MET A 80 10.57 14.02 -14.88
CA MET A 80 10.61 13.14 -13.72
C MET A 80 9.22 12.68 -13.28
N MET A 81 9.19 11.58 -12.51
CA MET A 81 8.03 11.03 -11.86
C MET A 81 8.39 10.60 -10.44
N PRO A 82 7.92 11.29 -9.40
CA PRO A 82 8.05 10.81 -8.02
C PRO A 82 7.23 9.53 -7.85
N ALA A 83 7.86 8.48 -7.36
CA ALA A 83 7.20 7.18 -7.19
C ALA A 83 6.84 6.88 -5.74
N GLY A 84 7.60 7.44 -4.79
CA GLY A 84 7.34 7.22 -3.38
C GLY A 84 8.50 7.59 -2.47
N SER A 85 8.36 7.25 -1.20
CA SER A 85 9.43 7.36 -0.21
C SER A 85 9.42 6.16 0.74
N PHE A 86 10.61 5.81 1.24
CA PHE A 86 10.80 4.77 2.23
C PHE A 86 11.51 5.34 3.46
N THR A 87 10.92 5.14 4.63
CA THR A 87 11.45 5.58 5.92
C THR A 87 11.75 4.36 6.78
N TYR A 88 13.02 4.16 7.13
CA TYR A 88 13.47 3.00 7.88
C TYR A 88 14.81 3.29 8.57
N GLN A 89 14.99 2.85 9.84
CA GLN A 89 16.24 2.98 10.57
C GLN A 89 16.82 4.40 10.56
N SER A 90 15.99 5.39 10.88
CA SER A 90 16.31 6.83 10.90
C SER A 90 16.73 7.41 9.53
N GLN A 91 16.43 6.72 8.44
CA GLN A 91 16.62 7.22 7.09
C GLN A 91 15.27 7.44 6.41
N ARG A 92 15.15 8.52 5.65
CA ARG A 92 14.07 8.71 4.68
C ARG A 92 14.68 8.93 3.31
N LEU A 93 14.30 8.08 2.38
CA LEU A 93 14.75 8.09 0.99
C LEU A 93 13.55 8.31 0.07
N ASP A 94 13.65 9.27 -0.82
CA ASP A 94 12.69 9.54 -1.88
C ASP A 94 13.12 8.81 -3.17
N TYR A 95 12.16 8.25 -3.87
CA TYR A 95 12.31 7.46 -5.09
C TYR A 95 11.69 8.23 -6.25
N THR A 96 12.51 8.66 -7.20
CA THR A 96 12.05 9.43 -8.35
C THR A 96 12.61 8.84 -9.64
N TYR A 97 11.76 8.53 -10.59
CA TYR A 97 12.17 8.11 -11.93
C TYR A 97 12.39 9.31 -12.82
N VAL A 98 13.42 9.26 -13.65
CA VAL A 98 13.85 10.37 -14.52
C VAL A 98 14.17 9.86 -15.93
N ASN A 99 14.03 10.77 -16.90
CA ASN A 99 14.43 10.52 -18.29
C ASN A 99 15.96 10.51 -18.44
N ASP A 100 16.63 11.52 -17.87
CA ASP A 100 18.07 11.69 -17.89
C ASP A 100 18.59 12.10 -16.52
N SER A 101 19.72 11.53 -16.11
CA SER A 101 20.32 11.79 -14.80
C SER A 101 21.49 12.81 -14.84
N THR A 102 21.76 13.39 -15.99
CA THR A 102 22.87 14.36 -16.17
C THR A 102 22.73 15.54 -15.21
N GLY A 103 23.76 15.80 -14.44
CA GLY A 103 23.83 16.91 -13.49
C GLY A 103 23.03 16.74 -12.18
N ILE A 104 22.19 15.72 -12.06
CA ILE A 104 21.35 15.51 -10.86
C ILE A 104 22.20 15.32 -9.61
N ARG A 105 23.24 14.47 -9.67
CA ARG A 105 24.12 14.22 -8.51
C ARG A 105 24.76 15.51 -7.99
N ASP A 106 25.29 16.32 -8.89
CA ASP A 106 25.96 17.58 -8.52
C ASP A 106 24.97 18.60 -7.96
N LYS A 107 23.79 18.70 -8.55
CA LYS A 107 22.71 19.58 -8.09
C LYS A 107 22.24 19.20 -6.69
N LEU A 108 21.97 17.91 -6.45
CA LEU A 108 21.54 17.42 -5.14
C LEU A 108 22.65 17.54 -4.09
N THR A 109 23.90 17.24 -4.44
CA THR A 109 25.04 17.42 -3.53
C THR A 109 25.16 18.86 -3.06
N LYS A 110 25.06 19.84 -3.98
CA LYS A 110 25.06 21.27 -3.63
C LYS A 110 23.86 21.65 -2.77
N LEU A 111 22.69 21.13 -3.07
CA LEU A 111 21.48 21.36 -2.28
C LEU A 111 21.67 20.90 -0.82
N TYR A 112 22.09 19.64 -0.61
CA TYR A 112 22.31 19.11 0.73
C TYR A 112 23.40 19.87 1.49
N GLN A 113 24.53 20.13 0.86
CA GLN A 113 25.64 20.84 1.50
C GLN A 113 25.30 22.28 1.88
N SER A 114 24.47 22.96 1.08
CA SER A 114 24.12 24.38 1.33
C SER A 114 22.94 24.56 2.28
N LYS A 115 21.90 23.73 2.17
CA LYS A 115 20.66 23.91 2.94
C LYS A 115 20.50 22.91 4.11
N TYR A 116 21.13 21.73 4.01
CA TYR A 116 20.90 20.61 4.94
C TYR A 116 22.19 19.97 5.44
N SER A 117 23.21 20.80 5.67
CA SER A 117 24.56 20.37 6.08
C SER A 117 24.61 19.63 7.43
N ASN A 118 23.58 19.76 8.25
CA ASN A 118 23.40 19.04 9.52
C ASN A 118 22.86 17.62 9.36
N TYR A 119 22.41 17.23 8.14
CA TYR A 119 21.95 15.89 7.84
C TYR A 119 23.02 15.12 7.07
N LYS A 120 23.16 13.84 7.37
CA LYS A 120 23.90 12.93 6.51
C LYS A 120 22.98 12.57 5.35
N PHE A 121 23.41 12.76 4.12
CA PHE A 121 22.61 12.53 2.92
C PHE A 121 23.11 11.35 2.08
N TYR A 122 22.23 10.82 1.24
CA TYR A 122 22.48 9.72 0.34
C TYR A 122 21.98 10.06 -1.06
N ILE A 123 22.74 9.69 -2.10
CA ILE A 123 22.36 9.84 -3.50
C ILE A 123 22.79 8.56 -4.23
N ASN A 124 21.83 7.77 -4.67
CA ASN A 124 22.02 6.61 -5.52
C ASN A 124 21.25 6.82 -6.83
N ILE A 125 21.93 6.73 -7.95
CA ILE A 125 21.36 6.89 -9.29
C ILE A 125 21.78 5.68 -10.09
N LYS A 126 20.82 4.96 -10.67
CA LYS A 126 21.05 3.74 -11.45
C LYS A 126 19.98 3.54 -12.52
N GLU A 127 20.29 2.76 -13.54
CA GLU A 127 19.27 2.26 -14.47
C GLU A 127 18.29 1.34 -13.74
N ASP A 128 17.02 1.53 -14.03
CA ASP A 128 15.88 0.74 -13.55
C ASP A 128 14.73 0.80 -14.56
N ALA A 129 15.05 0.46 -15.82
CA ALA A 129 14.07 0.49 -16.92
C ALA A 129 12.86 -0.43 -16.70
N GLY A 130 13.02 -1.48 -15.89
CA GLY A 130 11.94 -2.36 -15.43
C GLY A 130 11.09 -1.81 -14.29
N TRP A 131 11.47 -0.67 -13.70
CA TRP A 131 10.81 -0.09 -12.54
C TRP A 131 10.77 -1.02 -11.32
N ASP A 132 11.81 -1.85 -11.14
CA ASP A 132 11.88 -2.82 -10.06
C ASP A 132 11.81 -2.18 -8.67
N ALA A 133 12.39 -0.99 -8.50
CA ALA A 133 12.33 -0.26 -7.24
C ALA A 133 10.87 0.13 -6.88
N TYR A 134 10.03 0.44 -7.87
CA TYR A 134 8.61 0.69 -7.63
C TYR A 134 7.81 -0.60 -7.55
N LEU A 135 7.87 -1.46 -8.57
CA LEU A 135 7.00 -2.62 -8.73
C LEU A 135 7.26 -3.72 -7.69
N ASN A 136 8.53 -3.94 -7.32
CA ASN A 136 8.94 -5.05 -6.47
C ASN A 136 9.33 -4.62 -5.04
N PHE A 137 9.54 -3.32 -4.79
CA PHE A 137 9.93 -2.83 -3.46
C PHE A 137 8.91 -1.87 -2.85
N LEU A 138 8.50 -0.79 -3.57
CA LEU A 138 7.55 0.19 -3.01
C LEU A 138 6.11 -0.30 -3.08
N TYR A 139 5.71 -0.97 -4.18
CA TYR A 139 4.33 -1.36 -4.37
C TYR A 139 3.94 -2.52 -3.43
N PRO A 140 2.84 -2.39 -2.66
CA PRO A 140 2.45 -3.40 -1.70
C PRO A 140 2.02 -4.70 -2.39
N ASN A 141 2.41 -5.84 -1.83
CA ASN A 141 1.89 -7.13 -2.26
C ASN A 141 0.39 -7.27 -1.94
N GLU A 142 -0.26 -8.32 -2.46
CA GLU A 142 -1.71 -8.54 -2.32
C GLU A 142 -2.17 -8.56 -0.85
N ASP A 143 -1.39 -9.10 0.06
CA ASP A 143 -1.74 -9.21 1.48
C ASP A 143 -1.62 -7.85 2.18
N THR A 144 -0.59 -7.07 1.85
CA THR A 144 -0.43 -5.71 2.34
C THR A 144 -1.55 -4.80 1.81
N GLN A 145 -1.95 -4.95 0.54
CA GLN A 145 -3.10 -4.22 -0.01
C GLN A 145 -4.39 -4.55 0.73
N GLU A 146 -4.61 -5.82 1.08
CA GLU A 146 -5.77 -6.23 1.87
C GLU A 146 -5.75 -5.60 3.27
N PHE A 147 -4.58 -5.58 3.93
CA PHE A 147 -4.41 -4.87 5.21
C PHE A 147 -4.74 -3.38 5.09
N MET A 148 -4.24 -2.69 4.06
CA MET A 148 -4.52 -1.27 3.80
C MET A 148 -6.01 -1.01 3.59
N LYS A 149 -6.71 -1.87 2.83
CA LYS A 149 -8.17 -1.78 2.64
C LYS A 149 -8.91 -1.92 3.97
N ASN A 150 -8.56 -2.93 4.76
CA ASN A 150 -9.16 -3.16 6.08
C ASN A 150 -8.96 -1.95 7.00
N GLN A 151 -7.76 -1.38 7.03
CA GLN A 151 -7.44 -0.20 7.83
C GLN A 151 -8.31 1.01 7.43
N LYS A 152 -8.52 1.23 6.13
CA LYS A 152 -9.40 2.30 5.62
C LYS A 152 -10.84 2.11 6.07
N ILE A 153 -11.39 0.90 5.97
CA ILE A 153 -12.75 0.60 6.41
C ILE A 153 -12.89 0.84 7.92
N LEU A 154 -11.95 0.35 8.73
CA LEU A 154 -11.97 0.57 10.18
C LEU A 154 -11.89 2.06 10.54
N SER A 155 -11.04 2.82 9.86
CA SER A 155 -10.94 4.28 10.05
C SER A 155 -12.25 4.99 9.69
N GLN A 156 -12.94 4.57 8.63
CA GLN A 156 -14.25 5.11 8.25
C GLN A 156 -15.33 4.77 9.29
N LEU A 157 -15.34 3.55 9.83
CA LEU A 157 -16.27 3.16 10.90
C LEU A 157 -16.05 4.03 12.14
N GLN A 158 -14.79 4.23 12.56
CA GLN A 158 -14.44 5.09 13.70
C GLN A 158 -14.83 6.55 13.46
N ALA A 159 -14.59 7.09 12.26
CA ALA A 159 -15.02 8.44 11.89
C ALA A 159 -16.55 8.63 11.94
N ASN A 160 -17.32 7.55 11.79
CA ASN A 160 -18.77 7.53 11.93
C ASN A 160 -19.25 7.21 13.37
N GLY A 161 -18.35 7.19 14.35
CA GLY A 161 -18.65 7.04 15.77
C GLY A 161 -18.67 5.59 16.28
N ASP A 162 -18.16 4.64 15.50
CA ASP A 162 -17.98 3.25 15.94
C ASP A 162 -16.72 3.08 16.79
N ASN A 163 -16.86 2.44 17.93
CA ASN A 163 -15.72 2.16 18.81
C ASN A 163 -15.01 0.81 18.54
N LEU A 164 -15.51 0.04 17.56
CA LEU A 164 -14.99 -1.25 17.08
C LEU A 164 -14.93 -2.38 18.12
N THR A 165 -15.57 -2.23 19.30
CA THR A 165 -15.44 -3.19 20.40
C THR A 165 -16.54 -4.25 20.42
N LYS A 166 -17.69 -3.97 19.80
CA LYS A 166 -18.87 -4.84 19.87
C LYS A 166 -18.84 -5.90 18.77
N PRO A 167 -19.07 -7.19 19.08
CA PRO A 167 -19.31 -8.22 18.08
C PRO A 167 -20.49 -7.85 17.19
N ARG A 168 -20.38 -8.14 15.90
CA ARG A 168 -21.40 -7.80 14.91
C ARG A 168 -21.39 -8.75 13.73
N LYS A 169 -22.47 -8.75 12.97
CA LYS A 169 -22.52 -9.44 11.70
C LYS A 169 -21.55 -8.75 10.72
N ILE A 170 -20.68 -9.53 10.12
CA ILE A 170 -19.80 -9.11 9.03
C ILE A 170 -20.18 -9.93 7.81
N ASP A 171 -20.43 -9.25 6.72
CA ASP A 171 -20.81 -9.83 5.45
C ASP A 171 -19.58 -9.85 4.52
N TYR A 172 -19.41 -10.97 3.76
CA TYR A 172 -18.26 -11.19 2.86
C TYR A 172 -18.75 -11.66 1.49
N TRP A 173 -18.11 -11.20 0.42
CA TRP A 173 -18.44 -11.57 -0.95
C TRP A 173 -17.29 -12.27 -1.64
N LEU A 174 -17.63 -13.36 -2.33
CA LEU A 174 -16.69 -14.18 -3.09
C LEU A 174 -17.30 -14.57 -4.42
N TYR A 175 -16.44 -14.80 -5.41
CA TYR A 175 -16.82 -15.16 -6.77
C TYR A 175 -15.98 -16.32 -7.23
N PHE A 176 -16.58 -17.29 -7.94
CA PHE A 176 -15.94 -18.54 -8.37
C PHE A 176 -16.10 -18.78 -9.85
N GLY A 177 -15.15 -19.53 -10.44
CA GLY A 177 -15.17 -19.91 -11.87
C GLY A 177 -16.20 -21.00 -12.18
N SER A 178 -16.59 -21.82 -11.18
CA SER A 178 -17.60 -22.87 -11.35
C SER A 178 -18.45 -23.05 -10.09
N THR A 179 -19.62 -23.69 -10.25
CA THR A 179 -20.45 -24.11 -9.10
C THR A 179 -19.74 -25.12 -8.21
N ASN A 180 -18.93 -26.03 -8.80
CA ASN A 180 -18.17 -27.02 -8.04
C ASN A 180 -17.12 -26.34 -7.13
N ASP A 181 -16.42 -25.33 -7.63
CA ASP A 181 -15.44 -24.55 -6.83
C ASP A 181 -16.14 -23.83 -5.68
N ARG A 182 -17.27 -23.16 -5.97
CA ARG A 182 -18.10 -22.49 -4.96
C ARG A 182 -18.60 -23.46 -3.90
N ASP A 183 -19.14 -24.62 -4.31
CA ASP A 183 -19.71 -25.60 -3.38
C ASP A 183 -18.62 -26.30 -2.55
N GLY A 184 -17.43 -26.49 -3.12
CA GLY A 184 -16.25 -26.94 -2.39
C GLY A 184 -15.84 -25.95 -1.30
N PHE A 185 -15.72 -24.67 -1.65
CA PHE A 185 -15.41 -23.60 -0.71
C PHE A 185 -16.50 -23.48 0.39
N LYS A 186 -17.77 -23.54 0.00
CA LYS A 186 -18.90 -23.49 0.93
C LYS A 186 -18.80 -24.53 2.05
N LYS A 187 -18.40 -25.77 1.75
CA LYS A 187 -18.19 -26.80 2.78
C LYS A 187 -17.16 -26.37 3.83
N ILE A 188 -16.04 -25.83 3.37
CA ILE A 188 -14.94 -25.38 4.27
C ILE A 188 -15.41 -24.26 5.20
N ILE A 189 -16.12 -23.25 4.67
CA ILE A 189 -16.52 -22.09 5.50
C ILE A 189 -17.65 -22.42 6.47
N LEU A 190 -18.52 -23.36 6.15
CA LEU A 190 -19.55 -23.82 7.08
C LEU A 190 -18.92 -24.45 8.33
N ASP A 191 -17.86 -25.26 8.18
CA ASP A 191 -17.09 -25.84 9.30
C ASP A 191 -16.37 -24.78 10.14
N LYS A 192 -16.13 -23.59 9.57
CA LYS A 192 -15.54 -22.42 10.26
C LYS A 192 -16.59 -21.48 10.88
N GLY A 193 -17.86 -21.89 10.90
CA GLY A 193 -18.95 -21.16 11.53
C GLY A 193 -19.52 -19.99 10.74
N TYR A 194 -19.25 -19.93 9.43
CA TYR A 194 -19.92 -18.96 8.55
C TYR A 194 -21.34 -19.45 8.21
N LYS A 195 -22.22 -18.48 7.93
CA LYS A 195 -23.55 -18.71 7.39
C LYS A 195 -23.57 -18.29 5.92
N VAL A 196 -24.16 -19.09 5.07
CA VAL A 196 -24.45 -18.71 3.68
C VAL A 196 -25.71 -17.84 3.66
N GLU A 197 -25.60 -16.63 3.16
CA GLU A 197 -26.71 -15.68 3.02
C GLU A 197 -27.37 -15.79 1.65
N SER A 198 -26.57 -15.83 0.58
CA SER A 198 -27.07 -16.09 -0.77
C SER A 198 -26.03 -16.75 -1.68
N GLU A 199 -26.55 -17.43 -2.70
CA GLU A 199 -25.80 -18.00 -3.81
C GLU A 199 -26.45 -17.52 -5.11
N ASP A 200 -25.70 -16.76 -5.91
CA ASP A 200 -26.22 -16.17 -7.13
C ASP A 200 -25.33 -16.53 -8.34
N THR A 201 -25.89 -16.41 -9.53
CA THR A 201 -25.13 -16.48 -10.77
C THR A 201 -25.28 -15.15 -11.51
N LEU A 202 -24.15 -14.48 -11.76
CA LEU A 202 -24.14 -13.25 -12.52
C LEU A 202 -24.38 -13.54 -14.00
N ASN A 203 -25.24 -12.76 -14.63
CA ASN A 203 -25.54 -12.86 -16.05
C ASN A 203 -24.65 -11.95 -16.91
N ASP A 204 -23.43 -11.69 -16.43
CA ASP A 204 -22.43 -10.92 -17.12
C ASP A 204 -21.35 -11.83 -17.74
N LYS A 205 -20.40 -11.23 -18.48
CA LYS A 205 -19.27 -11.94 -19.08
C LYS A 205 -18.11 -12.16 -18.12
N SER A 206 -18.36 -12.16 -16.79
CA SER A 206 -17.33 -12.41 -15.80
C SER A 206 -16.73 -13.81 -15.94
N ALA A 207 -15.43 -13.92 -15.79
CA ALA A 207 -14.75 -15.22 -15.72
C ALA A 207 -15.13 -16.00 -14.43
N LYS A 208 -15.67 -15.32 -13.43
CA LYS A 208 -16.11 -15.91 -12.15
C LYS A 208 -17.55 -15.48 -11.81
N PRO A 209 -18.55 -16.03 -12.51
CA PRO A 209 -19.94 -15.57 -12.36
C PRO A 209 -20.66 -16.13 -11.13
N PHE A 210 -20.10 -17.16 -10.46
CA PHE A 210 -20.77 -17.83 -9.33
C PHE A 210 -20.47 -17.12 -8.01
N LYS A 211 -21.38 -16.21 -7.64
CA LYS A 211 -21.29 -15.42 -6.41
C LYS A 211 -21.67 -16.24 -5.18
N LEU A 212 -20.96 -16.00 -4.09
CA LEU A 212 -21.26 -16.49 -2.75
C LEU A 212 -21.23 -15.33 -1.76
N HIS A 213 -22.33 -15.09 -1.07
CA HIS A 213 -22.44 -14.15 0.04
C HIS A 213 -22.49 -14.93 1.34
N ILE A 214 -21.56 -14.68 2.23
CA ILE A 214 -21.48 -15.34 3.54
C ILE A 214 -21.39 -14.32 4.66
N SER A 215 -21.75 -14.72 5.86
CA SER A 215 -21.61 -13.86 7.04
C SER A 215 -21.11 -14.64 8.26
N ARG A 216 -20.54 -13.90 9.21
CA ARG A 216 -20.24 -14.40 10.56
C ARG A 216 -20.35 -13.26 11.58
N ILE A 217 -20.72 -13.58 12.82
CA ILE A 217 -20.64 -12.63 13.93
C ILE A 217 -19.22 -12.65 14.48
N ASP A 218 -18.57 -11.49 14.47
CA ASP A 218 -17.17 -11.38 14.91
C ASP A 218 -16.86 -9.98 15.46
N THR A 219 -15.70 -9.82 16.08
CA THR A 219 -15.16 -8.52 16.46
C THR A 219 -14.27 -7.97 15.34
N ILE A 220 -14.26 -6.65 15.17
CA ILE A 220 -13.50 -5.97 14.11
C ILE A 220 -12.37 -5.12 14.69
N ASN A 221 -11.27 -5.74 15.07
CA ASN A 221 -9.99 -5.02 15.18
C ASN A 221 -9.11 -5.36 13.98
N ILE A 222 -8.06 -4.56 13.75
CA ILE A 222 -7.23 -4.69 12.54
C ILE A 222 -6.59 -6.09 12.41
N GLN A 223 -6.17 -6.70 13.54
CA GLN A 223 -5.55 -8.03 13.50
C GLN A 223 -6.57 -9.12 13.16
N SER A 224 -7.76 -9.10 13.80
CA SER A 224 -8.79 -10.13 13.59
C SER A 224 -9.36 -10.05 12.19
N ILE A 225 -9.73 -8.84 11.73
CA ILE A 225 -10.33 -8.70 10.40
C ILE A 225 -9.33 -9.04 9.29
N THR A 226 -8.06 -8.59 9.41
CA THR A 226 -7.04 -8.91 8.42
C THR A 226 -6.77 -10.41 8.35
N ARG A 227 -6.66 -11.11 9.49
CA ARG A 227 -6.52 -12.56 9.50
C ARG A 227 -7.68 -13.24 8.79
N THR A 228 -8.91 -12.81 9.05
CA THR A 228 -10.13 -13.38 8.46
C THR A 228 -10.17 -13.14 6.95
N THR A 229 -9.93 -11.90 6.49
CA THR A 229 -9.99 -11.56 5.07
C THR A 229 -8.88 -12.24 4.26
N LEU A 230 -7.67 -12.34 4.80
CA LEU A 230 -6.58 -13.09 4.18
C LEU A 230 -6.85 -14.59 4.12
N ASP A 231 -7.42 -15.18 5.19
CA ASP A 231 -7.81 -16.60 5.18
C ASP A 231 -8.85 -16.89 4.10
N LEU A 232 -9.90 -16.05 4.01
CA LEU A 232 -10.93 -16.19 2.98
C LEU A 232 -10.35 -16.01 1.56
N LYS A 233 -9.50 -14.99 1.37
CA LYS A 233 -8.84 -14.70 0.08
C LYS A 233 -7.96 -15.85 -0.38
N HIS A 234 -7.08 -16.35 0.49
CA HIS A 234 -6.17 -17.44 0.14
C HIS A 234 -6.93 -18.74 -0.13
N GLN A 235 -7.95 -19.07 0.66
CA GLN A 235 -8.76 -20.26 0.42
C GLN A 235 -9.60 -20.15 -0.85
N ALA A 236 -10.20 -18.99 -1.14
CA ALA A 236 -10.92 -18.77 -2.39
C ALA A 236 -9.99 -18.95 -3.60
N LYS A 237 -8.77 -18.39 -3.55
CA LYS A 237 -7.76 -18.51 -4.61
C LYS A 237 -7.38 -19.98 -4.90
N GLN A 238 -7.28 -20.83 -3.86
CA GLN A 238 -7.02 -22.26 -4.00
C GLN A 238 -8.16 -23.01 -4.71
N MET A 239 -9.37 -22.44 -4.71
CA MET A 239 -10.56 -22.98 -5.34
C MET A 239 -11.03 -22.15 -6.53
N ASN A 240 -10.08 -21.60 -7.30
CA ASN A 240 -10.39 -20.79 -8.49
C ASN A 240 -11.42 -19.68 -8.21
N GLY A 241 -11.39 -19.12 -7.01
CA GLY A 241 -12.26 -18.05 -6.55
C GLY A 241 -11.51 -16.75 -6.32
N ASP A 242 -12.25 -15.67 -6.24
CA ASP A 242 -11.81 -14.34 -5.81
C ASP A 242 -12.60 -13.90 -4.59
N TYR A 243 -11.89 -13.32 -3.63
CA TYR A 243 -12.46 -12.59 -2.52
C TYR A 243 -12.59 -11.12 -2.91
N ASP A 244 -13.80 -10.57 -2.81
CA ASP A 244 -14.10 -9.20 -3.26
C ASP A 244 -14.01 -8.17 -2.12
N GLY A 245 -14.45 -8.56 -0.92
CA GLY A 245 -14.40 -7.67 0.23
C GLY A 245 -15.41 -8.03 1.32
N TRP A 246 -15.53 -7.11 2.29
CA TRP A 246 -16.45 -7.23 3.41
C TRP A 246 -17.12 -5.91 3.74
N GLU A 247 -18.26 -6.00 4.40
CA GLU A 247 -18.92 -4.83 4.99
C GLU A 247 -19.55 -5.18 6.33
N THR A 248 -19.91 -4.15 7.10
CA THR A 248 -20.65 -4.26 8.34
C THR A 248 -21.36 -2.96 8.66
N ALA A 249 -22.37 -3.04 9.52
CA ALA A 249 -23.06 -1.86 10.02
C ALA A 249 -22.19 -1.10 11.04
N VAL A 250 -22.33 0.24 11.07
CA VAL A 250 -21.80 1.08 12.15
C VAL A 250 -22.56 0.81 13.44
N ILE A 251 -21.85 0.51 14.52
CA ILE A 251 -22.46 0.31 15.86
C ILE A 251 -21.93 1.40 16.80
N LYS A 252 -22.83 2.27 17.22
CA LYS A 252 -22.58 3.34 18.20
C LYS A 252 -22.75 2.85 19.64
#